data_9ff146da0bfc753d04e49d7e80045fd3
#
_entry.id   9ff146da0bfc753d04e49d7e80045fd3
#
_cell.length_a   1.000
_cell.length_b   1.000
_cell.length_c   1.000
_cell.angle_alpha   90.00
_cell.angle_beta   90.00
_cell.angle_gamma   90.00
#
_symmetry.space_group_name_H-M   'P 1'
#
loop_
_entity.id
_entity.type
_entity.pdbx_description
1 polymer ?
#
loop_
_entity_poly.entity_id
_entity_poly.type
_entity_poly.pdbx_seq_one_letter_code
_entity_poly.pdbx_strand_id
1 'polypeptide(L)'
;MAVVDIYTTLGDTRLGNTTPSDGIGMIVAPAMASSGTDANFALDTAYLITSVADLTAMDVTSRTGSMLLFQVEEYYAKAGSGSRVWVVGYNQAEYKTFISDKLESIISGTTASNFDLRPRMISFASPLPTSQDFSGTTEGKLPATHKTLIGNLQTVLNSLFQQSIRMVGIFDGVVCVPAGKTILTTDLSKLENLAALKAPRVAYQVTTSTPGMSASVGRTLGMLSSLSLATSPGAVTTAGAAGDIDYFVDVAASALPRDINTPVSKLVPAKCNLLGKNQYLFTRVRPQLAGVYYNDGATCNDPEMALSEISFVRVGNAVCDSVERFFVKLLQENIPTDASTGAIDAGFKSGTLAQLDETELTPRINRGEAQAINVDFAAKDGNYNMSKAIQVTVEVLPLSPLREAYIETFFVTSLN
;
A
#
# COMPACT_ATOMS: atom_id res chain seq x y z
N MET A 1 -22.41 -23.25 -8.12
CA MET A 1 -23.13 -22.09 -7.55
C MET A 1 -22.57 -21.89 -6.15
N ALA A 2 -21.74 -20.89 -5.94
CA ALA A 2 -21.25 -20.54 -4.61
C ALA A 2 -22.32 -19.68 -3.93
N VAL A 3 -22.81 -20.15 -2.81
CA VAL A 3 -23.74 -19.39 -1.94
C VAL A 3 -22.89 -18.38 -1.18
N VAL A 4 -23.13 -17.11 -1.41
CA VAL A 4 -22.51 -16.04 -0.62
C VAL A 4 -23.44 -15.77 0.58
N ASP A 5 -23.08 -16.31 1.74
CA ASP A 5 -23.75 -15.98 2.99
C ASP A 5 -23.23 -14.65 3.53
N ILE A 6 -24.13 -13.69 3.73
CA ILE A 6 -23.84 -12.39 4.33
C ILE A 6 -24.13 -12.49 5.83
N TYR A 7 -23.09 -12.45 6.65
CA TYR A 7 -23.24 -12.32 8.10
C TYR A 7 -23.13 -10.84 8.50
N THR A 8 -24.23 -10.24 8.91
CA THR A 8 -24.24 -8.94 9.59
C THR A 8 -24.18 -9.17 11.10
N THR A 9 -23.05 -8.88 11.72
CA THR A 9 -22.95 -8.74 13.17
C THR A 9 -23.03 -7.26 13.56
N LEU A 10 -24.02 -6.89 14.37
CA LEU A 10 -24.09 -5.63 15.08
C LEU A 10 -22.91 -5.59 16.08
N GLY A 11 -21.83 -4.88 15.73
CA GLY A 11 -20.70 -4.69 16.62
C GLY A 11 -21.03 -3.67 17.70
N ASP A 12 -20.81 -4.06 18.94
CA ASP A 12 -20.83 -3.18 20.11
C ASP A 12 -19.74 -2.12 19.98
N THR A 13 -20.13 -0.86 19.93
CA THR A 13 -19.19 0.27 19.78
C THR A 13 -18.48 0.53 21.10
N ARG A 14 -17.33 -0.08 21.30
CA ARG A 14 -16.40 0.36 22.35
C ARG A 14 -15.69 1.62 21.88
N LEU A 15 -15.82 2.69 22.65
CA LEU A 15 -15.01 3.91 22.57
C LEU A 15 -13.54 3.56 22.89
N GLY A 16 -12.78 3.20 21.91
CA GLY A 16 -11.34 3.02 21.91
C GLY A 16 -10.84 3.39 20.51
N ASN A 17 -9.59 3.82 20.37
CA ASN A 17 -8.95 4.07 19.07
C ASN A 17 -9.03 2.80 18.21
N THR A 18 -10.15 2.58 17.58
CA THR A 18 -10.31 1.50 16.62
C THR A 18 -9.68 1.95 15.31
N THR A 19 -8.68 1.22 14.85
CA THR A 19 -8.18 1.37 13.49
C THR A 19 -9.39 1.30 12.55
N PRO A 20 -9.65 2.32 11.72
CA PRO A 20 -10.72 2.25 10.75
C PRO A 20 -10.58 0.96 9.93
N SER A 21 -11.67 0.33 9.56
CA SER A 21 -11.61 -0.91 8.75
C SER A 21 -10.74 -0.77 7.51
N ASP A 22 -10.67 0.44 6.93
CA ASP A 22 -9.83 0.79 5.80
C ASP A 22 -8.33 0.98 6.16
N GLY A 23 -7.99 1.04 7.45
CA GLY A 23 -6.62 1.17 7.95
C GLY A 23 -5.96 -0.15 8.35
N ILE A 24 -6.66 -1.30 8.27
CA ILE A 24 -6.08 -2.59 8.65
C ILE A 24 -5.06 -3.02 7.61
N GLY A 25 -3.82 -3.25 8.06
CA GLY A 25 -2.71 -3.69 7.24
C GLY A 25 -2.30 -5.13 7.51
N MET A 26 -1.42 -5.65 6.65
CA MET A 26 -0.73 -6.92 6.83
C MET A 26 0.78 -6.70 6.65
N ILE A 27 1.57 -7.17 7.62
CA ILE A 27 3.03 -7.16 7.55
C ILE A 27 3.49 -8.57 7.20
N VAL A 28 4.22 -8.70 6.11
CA VAL A 28 4.81 -9.95 5.64
C VAL A 28 6.32 -9.80 5.63
N ALA A 29 7.03 -10.61 6.41
CA ALA A 29 8.47 -10.49 6.53
C ALA A 29 9.14 -11.84 6.89
N PRO A 30 10.43 -12.00 6.60
CA PRO A 30 11.18 -13.17 7.04
C PRO A 30 11.12 -13.32 8.56
N ALA A 31 10.85 -14.55 9.01
CA ALA A 31 10.83 -14.90 10.42
C ALA A 31 11.39 -16.32 10.62
N MET A 32 11.72 -16.63 11.87
CA MET A 32 12.03 -17.99 12.30
C MET A 32 10.81 -18.53 13.02
N ALA A 33 10.43 -19.77 12.73
CA ALA A 33 9.41 -20.44 13.52
C ALA A 33 9.91 -20.60 14.96
N SER A 34 9.00 -20.46 15.94
CA SER A 34 9.33 -20.77 17.31
C SER A 34 9.70 -22.26 17.42
N SER A 35 10.76 -22.55 18.18
CA SER A 35 11.27 -23.92 18.38
C SER A 35 10.93 -24.39 19.79
N GLY A 36 10.22 -25.51 19.93
CA GLY A 36 9.92 -26.10 21.22
C GLY A 36 8.54 -26.77 21.25
N THR A 37 8.18 -27.34 22.40
CA THR A 37 6.89 -27.99 22.64
C THR A 37 5.70 -27.01 22.65
N ASP A 38 5.96 -25.72 22.84
CA ASP A 38 4.97 -24.63 22.91
C ASP A 38 5.14 -23.65 21.74
N ALA A 39 5.38 -24.17 20.53
CA ALA A 39 5.55 -23.35 19.32
C ALA A 39 4.30 -22.53 19.03
N ASN A 40 4.28 -21.27 19.51
CA ASN A 40 3.14 -20.36 19.39
C ASN A 40 3.12 -19.57 18.08
N PHE A 41 4.22 -19.59 17.29
CA PHE A 41 4.34 -18.91 16.02
C PHE A 41 4.70 -19.89 14.90
N ALA A 42 3.79 -20.07 13.96
CA ALA A 42 4.00 -20.86 12.75
C ALA A 42 4.26 -19.94 11.56
N LEU A 43 5.22 -20.35 10.70
CA LEU A 43 5.41 -19.67 9.42
C LEU A 43 4.19 -19.87 8.51
N ASP A 44 4.04 -18.98 7.55
CA ASP A 44 2.98 -19.02 6.54
C ASP A 44 1.55 -18.95 7.14
N THR A 45 1.45 -18.46 8.36
CA THR A 45 0.18 -18.30 9.09
C THR A 45 -0.02 -16.83 9.46
N ALA A 46 -1.24 -16.33 9.28
CA ALA A 46 -1.59 -14.96 9.63
C ALA A 46 -2.07 -14.86 11.08
N TYR A 47 -1.49 -13.95 11.84
CA TYR A 47 -1.86 -13.63 13.21
C TYR A 47 -2.30 -12.18 13.31
N LEU A 48 -3.41 -11.93 13.98
CA LEU A 48 -3.87 -10.56 14.28
C LEU A 48 -3.26 -10.13 15.62
N ILE A 49 -2.51 -9.03 15.60
CA ILE A 49 -1.87 -8.47 16.80
C ILE A 49 -2.30 -7.02 17.03
N THR A 50 -2.16 -6.56 18.27
CA THR A 50 -2.49 -5.20 18.71
C THR A 50 -1.31 -4.47 19.34
N SER A 51 -0.21 -5.18 19.56
CA SER A 51 1.02 -4.65 20.13
C SER A 51 2.24 -5.48 19.73
N VAL A 52 3.44 -4.92 19.94
CA VAL A 52 4.70 -5.66 19.81
C VAL A 52 4.74 -6.82 20.83
N ALA A 53 4.16 -6.62 22.03
CA ALA A 53 4.14 -7.64 23.07
C ALA A 53 3.40 -8.90 22.65
N ASP A 54 2.36 -8.79 21.82
CA ASP A 54 1.63 -9.96 21.30
C ASP A 54 2.56 -10.85 20.46
N LEU A 55 3.41 -10.23 19.62
CA LEU A 55 4.37 -10.97 18.80
C LEU A 55 5.49 -11.59 19.65
N THR A 56 6.00 -10.87 20.65
CA THR A 56 7.03 -11.39 21.55
C THR A 56 6.50 -12.52 22.44
N ALA A 57 5.23 -12.50 22.81
CA ALA A 57 4.56 -13.60 23.48
C ALA A 57 4.44 -14.88 22.63
N MET A 58 4.60 -14.74 21.31
CA MET A 58 4.69 -15.86 20.37
C MET A 58 6.15 -16.29 20.08
N ASP A 59 7.10 -15.91 20.95
CA ASP A 59 8.53 -16.20 20.85
C ASP A 59 9.27 -15.55 19.67
N VAL A 60 8.71 -14.56 19.02
CA VAL A 60 9.39 -13.75 18.01
C VAL A 60 10.11 -12.59 18.70
N THR A 61 11.31 -12.86 19.23
CA THR A 61 12.02 -11.96 20.15
C THR A 61 13.29 -11.31 19.61
N SER A 62 13.79 -11.74 18.44
CA SER A 62 15.07 -11.29 17.90
C SER A 62 14.93 -10.58 16.56
N ARG A 63 15.43 -9.33 16.48
CA ARG A 63 15.55 -8.59 15.21
C ARG A 63 16.54 -9.24 14.24
N THR A 64 17.60 -9.86 14.75
CA THR A 64 18.64 -10.49 13.93
C THR A 64 18.17 -11.81 13.33
N GLY A 65 17.28 -12.51 14.01
CA GLY A 65 16.68 -13.77 13.54
C GLY A 65 15.34 -13.57 12.82
N SER A 66 14.72 -12.41 13.00
CA SER A 66 13.40 -12.15 12.45
C SER A 66 13.26 -10.69 12.01
N MET A 67 13.23 -10.47 10.70
CA MET A 67 12.88 -9.16 10.13
C MET A 67 11.45 -8.76 10.49
N LEU A 68 10.58 -9.72 10.77
CA LEU A 68 9.20 -9.49 11.16
C LEU A 68 9.10 -8.64 12.42
N LEU A 69 9.90 -8.94 13.46
CA LEU A 69 9.88 -8.14 14.69
C LEU A 69 10.24 -6.67 14.41
N PHE A 70 11.30 -6.44 13.61
CA PHE A 70 11.68 -5.08 13.22
C PHE A 70 10.54 -4.34 12.52
N GLN A 71 9.89 -4.96 11.55
CA GLN A 71 8.79 -4.31 10.82
C GLN A 71 7.55 -4.05 11.70
N VAL A 72 7.29 -4.92 12.68
CA VAL A 72 6.19 -4.73 13.65
C VAL A 72 6.50 -3.59 14.63
N GLU A 73 7.74 -3.50 15.12
CA GLU A 73 8.18 -2.36 15.94
C GLU A 73 8.07 -1.05 15.17
N GLU A 74 8.48 -1.04 13.90
CA GLU A 74 8.34 0.09 13.00
C GLU A 74 6.86 0.48 12.79
N TYR A 75 5.97 -0.49 12.63
CA TYR A 75 4.53 -0.24 12.52
C TYR A 75 3.98 0.48 13.75
N TYR A 76 4.23 -0.07 14.95
CA TYR A 76 3.69 0.49 16.18
C TYR A 76 4.34 1.81 16.59
N ALA A 77 5.56 2.07 16.14
CA ALA A 77 6.19 3.38 16.32
C ALA A 77 5.40 4.52 15.65
N LYS A 78 4.51 4.22 14.70
CA LYS A 78 3.69 5.21 13.99
C LYS A 78 2.18 5.02 14.18
N ALA A 79 1.69 3.80 14.11
CA ALA A 79 0.26 3.49 14.30
C ALA A 79 -0.19 3.63 15.76
N GLY A 80 0.74 3.46 16.71
CA GLY A 80 0.45 3.44 18.14
C GLY A 80 -0.10 2.10 18.62
N SER A 81 0.07 1.86 19.92
CA SER A 81 -0.44 0.65 20.58
C SER A 81 -1.97 0.58 20.52
N GLY A 82 -2.52 -0.62 20.35
CA GLY A 82 -3.95 -0.87 20.17
C GLY A 82 -4.40 -0.88 18.70
N SER A 83 -3.58 -0.42 17.77
CA SER A 83 -3.84 -0.56 16.33
C SER A 83 -3.75 -2.02 15.92
N ARG A 84 -4.70 -2.46 15.09
CA ARG A 84 -4.76 -3.85 14.62
C ARG A 84 -3.96 -4.03 13.34
N VAL A 85 -3.13 -5.07 13.30
CA VAL A 85 -2.37 -5.44 12.12
C VAL A 85 -2.25 -6.96 12.03
N TRP A 86 -2.36 -7.49 10.82
CA TRP A 86 -2.03 -8.89 10.54
C TRP A 86 -0.52 -9.04 10.37
N VAL A 87 0.03 -10.12 10.87
CA VAL A 87 1.45 -10.45 10.69
C VAL A 87 1.59 -11.85 10.12
N VAL A 88 2.49 -11.99 9.15
CA VAL A 88 2.83 -13.26 8.52
C VAL A 88 4.33 -13.39 8.46
N GLY A 89 4.85 -14.40 9.12
CA GLY A 89 6.26 -14.78 9.00
C GLY A 89 6.45 -15.80 7.90
N TYR A 90 7.50 -15.67 7.11
CA TYR A 90 7.87 -16.66 6.12
C TYR A 90 9.34 -17.07 6.24
N ASN A 91 9.69 -18.27 5.72
CA ASN A 91 11.07 -18.74 5.73
C ASN A 91 11.92 -17.89 4.78
N GLN A 92 13.01 -17.32 5.31
CA GLN A 92 13.93 -16.48 4.53
C GLN A 92 14.44 -17.16 3.25
N ALA A 93 14.63 -18.47 3.25
CA ALA A 93 15.09 -19.22 2.07
C ALA A 93 14.07 -19.22 0.91
N GLU A 94 12.78 -19.01 1.22
CA GLU A 94 11.68 -19.04 0.26
C GLU A 94 11.31 -17.64 -0.29
N TYR A 95 12.06 -16.58 0.07
CA TYR A 95 11.66 -15.21 -0.24
C TYR A 95 11.39 -14.94 -1.74
N LYS A 96 12.07 -15.69 -2.64
CA LYS A 96 11.91 -15.53 -4.10
C LYS A 96 10.60 -16.08 -4.63
N THR A 97 10.03 -17.07 -3.96
CA THR A 97 8.83 -17.80 -4.41
C THR A 97 7.62 -17.57 -3.50
N PHE A 98 7.82 -17.08 -2.28
CA PHE A 98 6.76 -16.93 -1.29
C PHE A 98 5.56 -16.13 -1.82
N ILE A 99 5.82 -15.01 -2.53
CA ILE A 99 4.75 -14.15 -3.05
C ILE A 99 3.91 -14.93 -4.07
N SER A 100 4.56 -15.61 -5.03
CA SER A 100 3.86 -16.35 -6.10
C SER A 100 3.15 -17.60 -5.59
N ASP A 101 3.72 -18.29 -4.61
CA ASP A 101 3.29 -19.64 -4.26
C ASP A 101 2.28 -19.65 -3.10
N LYS A 102 2.39 -18.71 -2.15
CA LYS A 102 1.67 -18.79 -0.87
C LYS A 102 0.84 -17.56 -0.53
N LEU A 103 1.29 -16.36 -0.90
CA LEU A 103 0.73 -15.11 -0.37
C LEU A 103 -0.77 -14.96 -0.66
N GLU A 104 -1.21 -15.28 -1.88
CA GLU A 104 -2.62 -15.16 -2.27
C GLU A 104 -3.52 -16.04 -1.40
N SER A 105 -3.13 -17.30 -1.18
CA SER A 105 -3.91 -18.24 -0.36
C SER A 105 -4.00 -17.82 1.11
N ILE A 106 -2.92 -17.27 1.66
CA ILE A 106 -2.89 -16.76 3.05
C ILE A 106 -3.86 -15.57 3.19
N ILE A 107 -3.81 -14.60 2.28
CA ILE A 107 -4.67 -13.42 2.33
C ILE A 107 -6.14 -13.80 2.13
N SER A 108 -6.43 -14.66 1.16
CA SER A 108 -7.80 -15.13 0.89
C SER A 108 -8.36 -15.91 2.08
N GLY A 109 -7.58 -16.81 2.70
CA GLY A 109 -7.97 -17.55 3.89
C GLY A 109 -8.20 -16.64 5.11
N THR A 110 -7.34 -15.65 5.32
CA THR A 110 -7.48 -14.64 6.37
C THR A 110 -8.76 -13.83 6.19
N THR A 111 -9.04 -13.39 4.97
CA THR A 111 -10.23 -12.59 4.64
C THR A 111 -11.52 -13.40 4.78
N ALA A 112 -11.53 -14.65 4.32
CA ALA A 112 -12.69 -15.54 4.43
C ALA A 112 -13.09 -15.79 5.88
N SER A 113 -12.11 -15.90 6.78
CA SER A 113 -12.35 -16.15 8.21
C SER A 113 -12.67 -14.87 9.00
N ASN A 114 -12.29 -13.69 8.50
CA ASN A 114 -12.35 -12.41 9.24
C ASN A 114 -12.69 -11.24 8.31
N PHE A 115 -13.87 -11.28 7.69
CA PHE A 115 -14.27 -10.29 6.68
C PHE A 115 -14.20 -8.84 7.17
N ASP A 116 -14.64 -8.55 8.39
CA ASP A 116 -14.61 -7.20 8.97
C ASP A 116 -13.21 -6.71 9.32
N LEU A 117 -12.26 -7.63 9.45
CA LEU A 117 -10.86 -7.35 9.77
C LEU A 117 -9.93 -7.62 8.59
N ARG A 118 -10.47 -7.70 7.38
CA ARG A 118 -9.69 -7.98 6.17
C ARG A 118 -8.61 -6.92 5.97
N PRO A 119 -7.39 -7.32 5.59
CA PRO A 119 -6.33 -6.37 5.30
C PRO A 119 -6.65 -5.56 4.03
N ARG A 120 -6.34 -4.26 4.09
CA ARG A 120 -6.51 -3.29 2.99
C ARG A 120 -5.18 -2.85 2.41
N MET A 121 -4.13 -3.11 3.12
CA MET A 121 -2.76 -2.74 2.76
C MET A 121 -1.84 -3.89 3.14
N ILE A 122 -0.75 -4.04 2.41
CA ILE A 122 0.29 -5.02 2.73
C ILE A 122 1.66 -4.38 2.65
N SER A 123 2.51 -4.64 3.63
CA SER A 123 3.94 -4.38 3.53
C SER A 123 4.69 -5.70 3.41
N PHE A 124 5.53 -5.80 2.40
CA PHE A 124 6.38 -6.96 2.16
C PHE A 124 7.83 -6.58 2.37
N ALA A 125 8.46 -7.15 3.40
CA ALA A 125 9.88 -7.02 3.63
C ALA A 125 10.62 -8.26 3.09
N SER A 126 11.69 -8.03 2.35
CA SER A 126 12.60 -9.06 1.88
C SER A 126 13.77 -9.23 2.85
N PRO A 127 14.47 -10.36 2.83
CA PRO A 127 15.79 -10.44 3.46
C PRO A 127 16.71 -9.40 2.83
N LEU A 128 17.71 -8.96 3.59
CA LEU A 128 18.75 -8.11 2.99
C LEU A 128 19.38 -8.84 1.80
N PRO A 129 19.49 -8.19 0.63
CA PRO A 129 19.96 -8.83 -0.58
C PRO A 129 21.38 -9.37 -0.39
N THR A 130 21.64 -10.53 -0.97
CA THR A 130 22.98 -11.13 -0.99
C THR A 130 23.76 -10.67 -2.23
N SER A 131 25.07 -10.89 -2.27
CA SER A 131 25.87 -10.61 -3.45
C SER A 131 25.37 -11.30 -4.73
N GLN A 132 24.69 -12.44 -4.60
CA GLN A 132 24.09 -13.16 -5.73
C GLN A 132 22.90 -12.42 -6.32
N ASP A 133 22.15 -11.68 -5.52
CA ASP A 133 21.00 -10.92 -5.99
C ASP A 133 21.40 -9.71 -6.85
N PHE A 134 22.67 -9.25 -6.71
CA PHE A 134 23.26 -8.17 -7.49
C PHE A 134 24.12 -8.63 -8.68
N SER A 135 24.29 -9.93 -8.87
CA SER A 135 25.06 -10.46 -10.00
C SER A 135 24.50 -9.93 -11.34
N GLY A 136 25.33 -9.24 -12.12
CA GLY A 136 24.92 -8.62 -13.37
C GLY A 136 24.13 -7.31 -13.24
N THR A 137 23.90 -6.80 -12.02
CA THR A 137 23.19 -5.53 -11.81
C THR A 137 24.15 -4.37 -12.09
N THR A 138 23.73 -3.44 -12.96
CA THR A 138 24.47 -2.22 -13.24
C THR A 138 24.05 -1.08 -12.29
N GLU A 139 24.92 -0.05 -12.22
CA GLU A 139 24.69 1.16 -11.42
C GLU A 139 23.26 1.72 -11.62
N GLY A 140 22.56 1.95 -10.52
CA GLY A 140 21.22 2.52 -10.53
C GLY A 140 20.10 1.58 -10.95
N LYS A 141 20.40 0.37 -11.38
CA LYS A 141 19.38 -0.61 -11.77
C LYS A 141 18.94 -1.49 -10.61
N LEU A 142 17.67 -1.88 -10.63
CA LEU A 142 17.16 -2.82 -9.65
C LEU A 142 17.73 -4.23 -9.87
N PRO A 143 17.94 -5.00 -8.79
CA PRO A 143 18.16 -6.43 -8.91
C PRO A 143 17.05 -7.11 -9.68
N ALA A 144 17.38 -8.06 -10.55
CA ALA A 144 16.38 -8.81 -11.31
C ALA A 144 15.34 -9.48 -10.39
N THR A 145 15.79 -9.97 -9.23
CA THR A 145 14.94 -10.56 -8.18
C THR A 145 13.88 -9.56 -7.71
N HIS A 146 14.25 -8.30 -7.40
CA HIS A 146 13.29 -7.28 -6.96
C HIS A 146 12.26 -6.96 -8.04
N LYS A 147 12.67 -6.87 -9.32
CA LYS A 147 11.74 -6.67 -10.43
C LYS A 147 10.71 -7.81 -10.50
N THR A 148 11.18 -9.05 -10.38
CA THR A 148 10.31 -10.23 -10.37
C THR A 148 9.35 -10.21 -9.18
N LEU A 149 9.84 -9.90 -7.98
CA LEU A 149 9.01 -9.87 -6.77
C LEU A 149 7.96 -8.76 -6.81
N ILE A 150 8.30 -7.58 -7.33
CA ILE A 150 7.32 -6.49 -7.54
C ILE A 150 6.24 -6.93 -8.54
N GLY A 151 6.64 -7.57 -9.65
CA GLY A 151 5.70 -8.11 -10.64
C GLY A 151 4.80 -9.20 -10.07
N ASN A 152 5.34 -10.11 -9.26
CA ASN A 152 4.57 -11.15 -8.58
C ASN A 152 3.60 -10.55 -7.57
N LEU A 153 4.03 -9.57 -6.76
CA LEU A 153 3.15 -8.89 -5.82
C LEU A 153 2.02 -8.17 -6.54
N GLN A 154 2.32 -7.46 -7.63
CA GLN A 154 1.27 -6.83 -8.46
C GLN A 154 0.28 -7.86 -9.02
N THR A 155 0.76 -9.02 -9.46
CA THR A 155 -0.08 -10.11 -9.98
C THR A 155 -1.01 -10.65 -8.89
N VAL A 156 -0.48 -10.94 -7.71
CA VAL A 156 -1.27 -11.38 -6.55
C VAL A 156 -2.32 -10.33 -6.15
N LEU A 157 -1.93 -9.05 -6.08
CA LEU A 157 -2.87 -7.96 -5.76
C LEU A 157 -3.97 -7.80 -6.81
N ASN A 158 -3.68 -8.06 -8.09
CA ASN A 158 -4.69 -8.07 -9.14
C ASN A 158 -5.63 -9.28 -9.03
N SER A 159 -5.12 -10.46 -8.74
CA SER A 159 -5.93 -11.66 -8.51
C SER A 159 -6.86 -11.48 -7.31
N LEU A 160 -6.35 -10.97 -6.19
CA LEU A 160 -7.13 -10.64 -5.01
C LEU A 160 -8.21 -9.57 -5.31
N PHE A 161 -7.89 -8.58 -6.14
CA PHE A 161 -8.87 -7.57 -6.57
C PHE A 161 -10.06 -8.20 -7.30
N GLN A 162 -9.84 -9.21 -8.13
CA GLN A 162 -10.92 -9.97 -8.78
C GLN A 162 -11.77 -10.78 -7.78
N GLN A 163 -11.21 -11.10 -6.62
CA GLN A 163 -11.88 -11.76 -5.50
C GLN A 163 -12.52 -10.77 -4.52
N SER A 164 -12.64 -9.48 -4.88
CA SER A 164 -13.14 -8.41 -4.01
C SER A 164 -12.27 -8.12 -2.78
N ILE A 165 -11.02 -8.58 -2.79
CA ILE A 165 -10.01 -8.29 -1.76
C ILE A 165 -9.08 -7.21 -2.31
N ARG A 166 -9.38 -5.96 -2.00
CA ARG A 166 -8.73 -4.78 -2.58
C ARG A 166 -7.64 -4.24 -1.67
N MET A 167 -6.39 -4.31 -2.15
CA MET A 167 -5.23 -3.94 -1.36
C MET A 167 -4.26 -3.06 -2.15
N VAL A 168 -3.39 -2.34 -1.42
CA VAL A 168 -2.17 -1.70 -1.93
C VAL A 168 -0.97 -2.29 -1.21
N GLY A 169 0.13 -2.49 -1.94
CA GLY A 169 1.37 -3.07 -1.44
C GLY A 169 2.48 -2.04 -1.26
N ILE A 170 3.29 -2.20 -0.22
CA ILE A 170 4.53 -1.47 0.00
C ILE A 170 5.65 -2.52 0.01
N PHE A 171 6.54 -2.44 -0.96
CA PHE A 171 7.66 -3.37 -1.10
C PHE A 171 8.94 -2.76 -0.55
N ASP A 172 9.70 -3.55 0.18
CA ASP A 172 11.01 -3.22 0.71
C ASP A 172 12.04 -3.09 -0.42
N GLY A 173 12.58 -1.92 -0.57
CA GLY A 173 13.43 -1.52 -1.67
C GLY A 173 14.86 -1.19 -1.27
N VAL A 174 15.71 -1.17 -2.29
CA VAL A 174 17.13 -0.78 -2.18
C VAL A 174 17.51 0.15 -3.32
N VAL A 175 18.51 1.00 -3.10
CA VAL A 175 19.16 1.79 -4.15
C VAL A 175 20.49 1.14 -4.45
N CYS A 176 20.68 0.63 -5.67
CA CYS A 176 21.95 0.04 -6.10
C CYS A 176 22.96 1.14 -6.44
N VAL A 177 24.08 1.12 -5.73
CA VAL A 177 25.19 2.04 -5.95
C VAL A 177 26.44 1.28 -6.40
N PRO A 178 27.40 1.92 -7.13
CA PRO A 178 28.65 1.28 -7.48
C PRO A 178 29.51 0.93 -6.27
N ALA A 179 30.41 0.00 -6.43
CA ALA A 179 31.37 -0.36 -5.40
C ALA A 179 32.15 0.86 -4.90
N GLY A 180 32.24 1.00 -3.57
CA GLY A 180 32.92 2.10 -2.90
C GLY A 180 32.23 3.46 -3.03
N LYS A 181 30.99 3.51 -3.56
CA LYS A 181 30.16 4.73 -3.62
C LYS A 181 28.97 4.62 -2.68
N THR A 182 28.38 5.76 -2.39
CA THR A 182 27.10 5.92 -1.69
C THR A 182 26.11 6.59 -2.63
N ILE A 183 24.85 6.69 -2.25
CA ILE A 183 23.84 7.44 -3.00
C ILE A 183 24.25 8.93 -3.21
N LEU A 184 25.07 9.48 -2.32
CA LEU A 184 25.58 10.85 -2.43
C LEU A 184 26.59 11.03 -3.59
N THR A 185 27.37 9.99 -3.89
CA THR A 185 28.44 10.05 -4.91
C THR A 185 28.05 9.34 -6.19
N THR A 186 26.89 8.70 -6.22
CA THR A 186 26.36 8.00 -7.39
C THR A 186 25.67 8.97 -8.35
N ASP A 187 25.73 8.70 -9.64
CA ASP A 187 24.97 9.39 -10.67
C ASP A 187 23.53 8.88 -10.71
N LEU A 188 22.62 9.59 -10.04
CA LEU A 188 21.21 9.21 -9.95
C LEU A 188 20.43 9.41 -11.26
N SER A 189 21.02 9.98 -12.31
CA SER A 189 20.39 10.03 -13.64
C SER A 189 20.25 8.62 -14.26
N LYS A 190 21.03 7.66 -13.78
CA LYS A 190 21.01 6.25 -14.22
C LYS A 190 20.01 5.39 -13.46
N LEU A 191 19.32 5.92 -12.44
CA LEU A 191 18.33 5.16 -11.69
C LEU A 191 17.31 4.51 -12.61
N GLU A 192 16.90 3.31 -12.20
CA GLU A 192 15.76 2.66 -12.85
C GLU A 192 14.50 3.50 -12.66
N ASN A 193 13.78 3.74 -13.73
CA ASN A 193 12.46 4.33 -13.64
C ASN A 193 11.46 3.21 -13.27
N LEU A 194 10.95 3.25 -12.05
CA LEU A 194 10.02 2.25 -11.53
C LEU A 194 8.66 2.25 -12.25
N ALA A 195 8.31 3.37 -12.91
CA ALA A 195 7.11 3.43 -13.76
C ALA A 195 7.12 2.37 -14.86
N ALA A 196 8.30 1.97 -15.35
CA ALA A 196 8.45 0.93 -16.36
C ALA A 196 7.99 -0.46 -15.90
N LEU A 197 7.88 -0.69 -14.58
CA LEU A 197 7.40 -1.96 -14.01
C LEU A 197 5.88 -2.11 -14.13
N LYS A 198 5.14 -1.01 -14.37
CA LYS A 198 3.68 -1.00 -14.51
C LYS A 198 2.98 -1.73 -13.36
N ALA A 199 3.41 -1.44 -12.14
CA ALA A 199 2.86 -2.03 -10.91
C ALA A 199 2.10 -0.95 -10.09
N PRO A 200 0.88 -0.55 -10.53
CA PRO A 200 0.12 0.56 -9.94
C PRO A 200 -0.35 0.31 -8.51
N ARG A 201 -0.33 -0.92 -8.04
CA ARG A 201 -0.72 -1.27 -6.67
C ARG A 201 0.46 -1.49 -5.73
N VAL A 202 1.70 -1.26 -6.20
CA VAL A 202 2.91 -1.51 -5.43
C VAL A 202 3.75 -0.24 -5.35
N ALA A 203 4.11 0.18 -4.14
CA ALA A 203 5.10 1.22 -3.86
C ALA A 203 6.43 0.57 -3.46
N TYR A 204 7.54 1.18 -3.84
CA TYR A 204 8.90 0.67 -3.59
C TYR A 204 9.66 1.62 -2.66
N GLN A 205 9.76 1.26 -1.39
CA GLN A 205 10.36 2.10 -0.35
C GLN A 205 11.84 1.80 -0.17
N VAL A 206 12.67 2.86 -0.10
CA VAL A 206 14.14 2.75 -0.04
C VAL A 206 14.76 3.42 1.18
N THR A 207 13.99 3.66 2.24
CA THR A 207 14.50 4.30 3.47
C THR A 207 14.17 3.48 4.71
N THR A 208 15.07 3.53 5.70
CA THR A 208 15.01 2.78 6.96
C THR A 208 15.29 3.68 8.16
N SER A 209 14.81 3.29 9.33
CA SER A 209 15.12 3.91 10.61
C SER A 209 16.45 3.42 11.19
N THR A 210 16.83 2.18 10.88
CA THR A 210 17.96 1.51 11.50
C THR A 210 18.99 1.10 10.43
N PRO A 211 20.23 1.61 10.53
CA PRO A 211 21.32 1.18 9.67
C PRO A 211 21.49 -0.33 9.64
N GLY A 212 21.75 -0.90 8.46
CA GLY A 212 21.92 -2.34 8.27
C GLY A 212 20.66 -3.18 8.26
N MET A 213 19.49 -2.53 8.36
CA MET A 213 18.19 -3.19 8.24
C MET A 213 17.55 -2.92 6.87
N SER A 214 16.51 -3.66 6.55
CA SER A 214 15.68 -3.44 5.36
C SER A 214 14.91 -2.12 5.46
N ALA A 215 14.26 -1.68 4.38
CA ALA A 215 13.44 -0.48 4.43
C ALA A 215 12.30 -0.62 5.47
N SER A 216 11.99 0.47 6.16
CA SER A 216 10.98 0.51 7.24
C SER A 216 9.56 0.53 6.66
N VAL A 217 9.20 -0.51 5.88
CA VAL A 217 7.87 -0.63 5.25
C VAL A 217 6.75 -0.79 6.27
N GLY A 218 7.06 -1.37 7.45
CA GLY A 218 6.13 -1.43 8.58
C GLY A 218 5.74 -0.04 9.07
N ARG A 219 6.68 0.92 9.15
CA ARG A 219 6.39 2.30 9.57
C ARG A 219 5.50 3.04 8.57
N THR A 220 5.74 2.86 7.28
CA THR A 220 4.86 3.41 6.24
C THR A 220 3.45 2.84 6.35
N LEU A 221 3.34 1.53 6.56
CA LEU A 221 2.06 0.88 6.80
C LEU A 221 1.36 1.43 8.05
N GLY A 222 2.10 1.60 9.16
CA GLY A 222 1.59 2.18 10.41
C GLY A 222 1.12 3.62 10.24
N MET A 223 1.83 4.42 9.44
CA MET A 223 1.41 5.76 9.10
C MET A 223 0.11 5.75 8.28
N LEU A 224 0.05 4.94 7.22
CA LEU A 224 -1.13 4.82 6.36
C LEU A 224 -2.35 4.29 7.12
N SER A 225 -2.17 3.46 8.13
CA SER A 225 -3.27 2.93 8.95
C SER A 225 -3.98 4.01 9.77
N SER A 226 -3.27 5.09 10.11
CA SER A 226 -3.78 6.23 10.89
C SER A 226 -4.27 7.39 10.02
N LEU A 227 -3.94 7.41 8.71
CA LEU A 227 -4.30 8.48 7.79
C LEU A 227 -5.63 8.19 7.07
N SER A 228 -6.36 9.26 6.75
CA SER A 228 -7.50 9.17 5.84
C SER A 228 -7.08 8.60 4.50
N LEU A 229 -8.01 7.98 3.75
CA LEU A 229 -7.72 7.29 2.50
C LEU A 229 -7.08 8.20 1.45
N ALA A 230 -7.54 9.44 1.36
CA ALA A 230 -7.06 10.42 0.38
C ALA A 230 -5.75 11.11 0.80
N THR A 231 -5.28 10.92 2.03
CA THR A 231 -4.06 11.57 2.49
C THR A 231 -2.82 10.85 1.97
N SER A 232 -2.01 11.57 1.19
CA SER A 232 -0.69 11.10 0.78
C SER A 232 0.25 11.00 2.00
N PRO A 233 1.10 9.99 2.11
CA PRO A 233 2.14 9.94 3.15
C PRO A 233 3.12 11.14 3.07
N GLY A 234 3.23 11.77 1.91
CA GLY A 234 4.02 13.00 1.72
C GLY A 234 3.34 14.29 2.18
N ALA A 235 2.09 14.24 2.67
CA ALA A 235 1.33 15.41 3.14
C ALA A 235 1.89 15.91 4.48
N VAL A 236 2.72 16.95 4.42
CA VAL A 236 3.51 17.46 5.55
C VAL A 236 2.67 17.78 6.78
N THR A 237 1.55 18.48 6.60
CA THR A 237 0.69 18.94 7.70
C THR A 237 -0.17 17.82 8.28
N THR A 238 -0.72 16.98 7.42
CA THR A 238 -1.72 15.97 7.82
C THR A 238 -1.07 14.65 8.22
N ALA A 239 -0.07 14.20 7.43
CA ALA A 239 0.66 12.98 7.73
C ALA A 239 1.76 13.21 8.79
N GLY A 240 2.30 14.43 8.85
CA GLY A 240 3.36 14.79 9.78
C GLY A 240 4.72 14.16 9.44
N ALA A 241 5.66 14.26 10.35
CA ALA A 241 6.99 13.67 10.21
C ALA A 241 6.91 12.14 10.15
N ALA A 242 7.77 11.53 9.34
CA ALA A 242 7.87 10.07 9.20
C ALA A 242 8.47 9.39 10.48
N GLY A 243 9.04 10.18 11.39
CA GLY A 243 9.78 9.70 12.54
C GLY A 243 11.25 9.52 12.19
N ASP A 244 11.91 8.52 12.78
CA ASP A 244 13.35 8.32 12.66
C ASP A 244 13.78 7.54 11.41
N ILE A 245 13.07 7.67 10.29
CA ILE A 245 13.46 7.04 9.02
C ILE A 245 14.56 7.88 8.35
N ASP A 246 15.76 7.83 8.92
CA ASP A 246 16.83 8.78 8.63
C ASP A 246 17.88 8.27 7.64
N TYR A 247 17.77 7.03 7.13
CA TYR A 247 18.80 6.41 6.31
C TYR A 247 18.23 5.84 5.01
N PHE A 248 19.02 5.95 3.93
CA PHE A 248 18.77 5.19 2.70
C PHE A 248 19.24 3.75 2.86
N VAL A 249 18.53 2.82 2.24
CA VAL A 249 18.99 1.44 2.02
C VAL A 249 19.77 1.43 0.71
N ASP A 250 21.00 1.96 0.73
CA ASP A 250 21.88 1.94 -0.42
C ASP A 250 22.82 0.72 -0.35
N VAL A 251 22.93 0.00 -1.47
CA VAL A 251 23.61 -1.28 -1.55
C VAL A 251 24.60 -1.27 -2.70
N ALA A 252 25.86 -1.58 -2.41
CA ALA A 252 26.90 -1.70 -3.42
C ALA A 252 26.92 -3.10 -4.07
N ALA A 253 26.94 -3.13 -5.39
CA ALA A 253 26.91 -4.37 -6.19
C ALA A 253 28.07 -5.35 -5.91
N SER A 254 29.15 -4.91 -5.26
CA SER A 254 30.35 -5.72 -5.00
C SER A 254 30.69 -5.91 -3.53
N ALA A 255 30.00 -5.24 -2.60
CA ALA A 255 30.26 -5.35 -1.18
C ALA A 255 28.98 -5.82 -0.45
N LEU A 256 29.14 -6.61 0.60
CA LEU A 256 28.02 -6.97 1.48
C LEU A 256 27.44 -5.68 2.09
N PRO A 257 26.14 -5.49 2.02
CA PRO A 257 25.46 -4.20 2.01
C PRO A 257 25.30 -3.51 3.37
N ARG A 258 25.87 -4.02 4.44
CA ARG A 258 25.51 -3.58 5.79
C ARG A 258 26.16 -2.28 6.26
N ASP A 259 27.13 -1.77 5.51
CA ASP A 259 27.96 -0.64 5.98
C ASP A 259 27.65 0.69 5.28
N ILE A 260 26.79 0.70 4.28
CA ILE A 260 26.46 1.90 3.51
C ILE A 260 25.02 2.31 3.83
N ASN A 261 24.85 3.09 4.88
CA ASN A 261 23.57 3.70 5.20
C ASN A 261 23.74 5.21 5.17
N THR A 262 23.40 5.79 4.03
CA THR A 262 23.54 7.22 3.84
C THR A 262 22.42 7.96 4.56
N PRO A 263 22.75 8.92 5.47
CA PRO A 263 21.73 9.74 6.11
C PRO A 263 20.92 10.53 5.07
N VAL A 264 19.61 10.51 5.24
CA VAL A 264 18.64 11.24 4.39
C VAL A 264 18.93 12.74 4.38
N SER A 265 19.37 13.30 5.52
CA SER A 265 19.70 14.71 5.68
C SER A 265 20.87 15.19 4.79
N LYS A 266 21.71 14.28 4.31
CA LYS A 266 22.83 14.60 3.41
C LYS A 266 22.44 14.66 1.92
N LEU A 267 21.24 14.20 1.56
CA LEU A 267 20.84 14.19 0.16
C LEU A 267 20.35 15.57 -0.30
N VAL A 268 21.00 16.12 -1.30
CA VAL A 268 20.64 17.44 -1.85
C VAL A 268 19.29 17.38 -2.59
N PRO A 269 18.52 18.50 -2.64
CA PRO A 269 17.19 18.53 -3.25
C PRO A 269 17.14 18.01 -4.69
N ALA A 270 18.15 18.33 -5.50
CA ALA A 270 18.24 17.86 -6.90
C ALA A 270 18.25 16.33 -6.99
N LYS A 271 18.93 15.64 -6.09
CA LYS A 271 18.96 14.17 -6.03
C LYS A 271 17.63 13.59 -5.51
N CYS A 272 17.00 14.26 -4.53
CA CYS A 272 15.65 13.91 -4.09
C CYS A 272 14.65 13.98 -5.26
N ASN A 273 14.75 15.01 -6.09
CA ASN A 273 13.87 15.17 -7.26
C ASN A 273 14.07 14.03 -8.28
N LEU A 274 15.32 13.55 -8.48
CA LEU A 274 15.58 12.40 -9.35
C LEU A 274 14.97 11.10 -8.81
N LEU A 275 15.05 10.86 -7.49
CA LEU A 275 14.39 9.72 -6.85
C LEU A 275 12.85 9.80 -7.02
N GLY A 276 12.25 10.94 -6.72
CA GLY A 276 10.80 11.14 -6.87
C GLY A 276 10.35 10.99 -8.33
N LYS A 277 11.08 11.57 -9.29
CA LYS A 277 10.78 11.42 -10.73
C LYS A 277 10.80 9.96 -11.19
N ASN A 278 11.65 9.13 -10.58
CA ASN A 278 11.74 7.70 -10.87
C ASN A 278 10.83 6.84 -10.00
N GLN A 279 9.85 7.44 -9.30
CA GLN A 279 8.79 6.77 -8.53
C GLN A 279 9.29 5.97 -7.31
N TYR A 280 10.42 6.37 -6.70
CA TYR A 280 10.86 5.80 -5.43
C TYR A 280 10.10 6.42 -4.25
N LEU A 281 9.62 5.59 -3.34
CA LEU A 281 9.08 6.02 -2.05
C LEU A 281 10.24 6.16 -1.05
N PHE A 282 10.47 7.36 -0.55
CA PHE A 282 11.56 7.67 0.37
C PHE A 282 11.24 8.85 1.28
N THR A 283 12.02 9.01 2.32
CA THR A 283 11.94 10.16 3.23
C THR A 283 13.00 11.21 2.87
N ARG A 284 12.72 12.46 3.20
CA ARG A 284 13.62 13.61 3.01
C ARG A 284 13.48 14.63 4.12
N VAL A 285 14.53 15.39 4.34
CA VAL A 285 14.46 16.62 5.14
C VAL A 285 13.83 17.73 4.32
N ARG A 286 12.90 18.47 4.90
CA ARG A 286 12.32 19.66 4.27
C ARG A 286 12.88 20.93 4.93
N PRO A 287 13.30 21.96 4.17
CA PRO A 287 13.74 23.22 4.75
C PRO A 287 12.69 23.79 5.72
N GLN A 288 13.16 24.35 6.83
CA GLN A 288 12.34 24.99 7.86
C GLN A 288 11.40 24.06 8.67
N LEU A 289 11.46 22.75 8.45
CA LEU A 289 10.68 21.77 9.20
C LEU A 289 11.60 20.84 9.98
N ALA A 290 11.26 20.56 11.22
CA ALA A 290 11.99 19.60 12.04
C ALA A 290 11.60 18.17 11.67
N GLY A 291 12.61 17.27 11.59
CA GLY A 291 12.41 15.86 11.28
C GLY A 291 12.45 15.53 9.78
N VAL A 292 12.16 14.29 9.48
CA VAL A 292 12.09 13.77 8.10
C VAL A 292 10.64 13.49 7.70
N TYR A 293 10.36 13.66 6.41
CA TYR A 293 9.02 13.53 5.83
C TYR A 293 9.09 12.66 4.61
N TYR A 294 8.06 11.88 4.33
CA TYR A 294 7.96 11.22 3.04
C TYR A 294 7.95 12.25 1.90
N ASN A 295 8.59 11.91 0.80
CA ASN A 295 8.62 12.80 -0.36
C ASN A 295 7.21 12.92 -0.99
N ASP A 296 6.60 11.76 -1.21
CA ASP A 296 5.24 11.58 -1.76
C ASP A 296 4.71 10.18 -1.40
N GLY A 297 3.69 9.69 -2.11
CA GLY A 297 3.14 8.35 -1.98
C GLY A 297 3.24 7.54 -3.28
N ALA A 298 4.31 7.71 -4.06
CA ALA A 298 4.46 7.12 -5.38
C ALA A 298 4.33 5.60 -5.39
N THR A 299 3.64 5.08 -6.42
CA THR A 299 3.61 3.66 -6.78
C THR A 299 4.54 3.39 -7.96
N CYS A 300 4.83 2.13 -8.25
CA CYS A 300 5.65 1.72 -9.40
C CYS A 300 4.86 1.84 -10.72
N ASN A 301 4.27 3.01 -10.96
CA ASN A 301 3.46 3.31 -12.14
C ASN A 301 3.82 4.68 -12.73
N ASP A 302 3.37 4.94 -13.94
CA ASP A 302 3.57 6.23 -14.60
C ASP A 302 2.89 7.35 -13.78
N PRO A 303 3.60 8.44 -13.45
CA PRO A 303 3.04 9.55 -12.67
C PRO A 303 1.84 10.25 -13.33
N GLU A 304 1.67 10.10 -14.64
CA GLU A 304 0.53 10.65 -15.38
C GLU A 304 -0.71 9.73 -15.30
N MET A 305 -0.55 8.51 -14.80
CA MET A 305 -1.64 7.54 -14.69
C MET A 305 -2.42 7.69 -13.38
N ALA A 306 -3.71 7.34 -13.43
CA ALA A 306 -4.63 7.49 -12.31
C ALA A 306 -4.22 6.75 -11.01
N LEU A 307 -3.48 5.65 -11.11
CA LEU A 307 -3.04 4.86 -9.95
C LEU A 307 -1.54 5.05 -9.68
N SER A 308 -1.06 6.30 -9.78
CA SER A 308 0.35 6.64 -9.55
C SER A 308 0.70 6.92 -8.09
N GLU A 309 -0.29 6.96 -7.20
CA GLU A 309 -0.10 7.21 -5.77
C GLU A 309 -0.87 6.21 -4.90
N ILE A 310 -0.31 5.89 -3.73
CA ILE A 310 -0.93 5.01 -2.72
C ILE A 310 -2.32 5.52 -2.33
N SER A 311 -2.48 6.83 -2.13
CA SER A 311 -3.76 7.45 -1.79
C SER A 311 -4.81 7.22 -2.85
N PHE A 312 -4.45 7.34 -4.13
CA PHE A 312 -5.39 7.11 -5.24
C PHE A 312 -5.83 5.64 -5.31
N VAL A 313 -4.89 4.70 -5.11
CA VAL A 313 -5.21 3.27 -5.05
C VAL A 313 -6.15 2.96 -3.88
N ARG A 314 -5.89 3.55 -2.69
CA ARG A 314 -6.73 3.36 -1.49
C ARG A 314 -8.15 3.90 -1.70
N VAL A 315 -8.27 5.09 -2.23
CA VAL A 315 -9.59 5.71 -2.55
C VAL A 315 -10.34 4.87 -3.58
N GLY A 316 -9.69 4.51 -4.69
CA GLY A 316 -10.30 3.67 -5.72
C GLY A 316 -10.79 2.33 -5.18
N ASN A 317 -9.97 1.66 -4.35
CA ASN A 317 -10.35 0.41 -3.69
C ASN A 317 -11.58 0.58 -2.79
N ALA A 318 -11.62 1.64 -1.99
CA ALA A 318 -12.70 1.90 -1.06
C ALA A 318 -14.01 2.28 -1.77
N VAL A 319 -13.94 3.03 -2.88
CA VAL A 319 -15.11 3.33 -3.72
C VAL A 319 -15.65 2.05 -4.36
N CYS A 320 -14.78 1.21 -4.92
CA CYS A 320 -15.19 -0.07 -5.48
C CYS A 320 -15.88 -0.96 -4.44
N ASP A 321 -15.38 -0.99 -3.20
CA ASP A 321 -16.01 -1.75 -2.10
C ASP A 321 -17.40 -1.20 -1.73
N SER A 322 -17.59 0.12 -1.75
CA SER A 322 -18.89 0.73 -1.51
C SER A 322 -19.90 0.39 -2.61
N VAL A 323 -19.47 0.51 -3.86
CA VAL A 323 -20.30 0.18 -5.01
C VAL A 323 -20.68 -1.31 -4.99
N GLU A 324 -19.73 -2.19 -4.76
CA GLU A 324 -19.98 -3.63 -4.67
C GLU A 324 -20.96 -3.95 -3.54
N ARG A 325 -20.74 -3.42 -2.33
CA ARG A 325 -21.64 -3.61 -1.18
C ARG A 325 -23.07 -3.16 -1.48
N PHE A 326 -23.24 -2.11 -2.27
CA PHE A 326 -24.55 -1.63 -2.68
C PHE A 326 -25.20 -2.61 -3.68
N PHE A 327 -24.48 -2.97 -4.75
CA PHE A 327 -25.03 -3.83 -5.80
C PHE A 327 -25.25 -5.28 -5.37
N VAL A 328 -24.51 -5.78 -4.38
CA VAL A 328 -24.75 -7.11 -3.79
C VAL A 328 -26.18 -7.23 -3.24
N LYS A 329 -26.76 -6.13 -2.73
CA LYS A 329 -28.14 -6.12 -2.24
C LYS A 329 -29.19 -6.28 -3.35
N LEU A 330 -28.81 -6.05 -4.60
CA LEU A 330 -29.67 -6.25 -5.77
C LEU A 330 -29.56 -7.65 -6.37
N LEU A 331 -28.69 -8.51 -5.84
CA LEU A 331 -28.55 -9.88 -6.35
C LEU A 331 -29.85 -10.66 -6.08
N GLN A 332 -30.34 -11.33 -7.13
CA GLN A 332 -31.60 -12.09 -7.14
C GLN A 332 -32.89 -11.23 -7.02
N GLU A 333 -32.78 -9.90 -6.98
CA GLU A 333 -33.94 -9.02 -7.08
C GLU A 333 -34.48 -8.97 -8.52
N ASN A 334 -35.77 -8.68 -8.63
CA ASN A 334 -36.42 -8.50 -9.92
C ASN A 334 -36.08 -7.12 -10.49
N ILE A 335 -35.25 -7.07 -11.52
CA ILE A 335 -34.87 -5.82 -12.19
C ILE A 335 -35.86 -5.54 -13.32
N PRO A 336 -36.58 -4.40 -13.26
CA PRO A 336 -37.50 -3.98 -14.33
C PRO A 336 -36.72 -3.73 -15.62
N THR A 337 -37.32 -4.16 -16.74
CA THR A 337 -36.71 -4.01 -18.08
C THR A 337 -37.73 -3.43 -19.05
N ASP A 338 -37.25 -2.72 -20.05
CA ASP A 338 -38.05 -2.34 -21.21
C ASP A 338 -38.46 -3.57 -22.02
N ALA A 339 -39.74 -3.72 -22.25
CA ALA A 339 -40.29 -4.91 -22.87
C ALA A 339 -39.86 -5.10 -24.36
N SER A 340 -39.49 -3.98 -25.02
CA SER A 340 -39.11 -4.00 -26.44
C SER A 340 -37.64 -4.27 -26.67
N THR A 341 -36.79 -3.77 -25.80
CA THR A 341 -35.32 -3.83 -25.94
C THR A 341 -34.65 -4.81 -24.98
N GLY A 342 -35.31 -5.14 -23.86
CA GLY A 342 -34.72 -5.90 -22.77
C GLY A 342 -33.65 -5.11 -21.98
N ALA A 343 -33.52 -3.81 -22.24
CA ALA A 343 -32.64 -2.93 -21.47
C ALA A 343 -33.22 -2.72 -20.06
N ILE A 344 -32.37 -2.34 -19.11
CA ILE A 344 -32.83 -1.98 -17.75
C ILE A 344 -33.70 -0.74 -17.83
N ASP A 345 -34.83 -0.74 -17.12
CA ASP A 345 -35.76 0.41 -17.09
C ASP A 345 -35.06 1.67 -16.61
N ALA A 346 -35.28 2.78 -17.32
CA ALA A 346 -34.60 4.03 -17.05
C ALA A 346 -34.98 4.65 -15.69
N GLY A 347 -36.23 4.48 -15.25
CA GLY A 347 -36.70 4.95 -13.96
C GLY A 347 -36.07 4.15 -12.81
N PHE A 348 -36.01 2.83 -12.94
CA PHE A 348 -35.32 1.97 -11.99
C PHE A 348 -33.82 2.31 -11.92
N LYS A 349 -33.16 2.45 -13.08
CA LYS A 349 -31.75 2.82 -13.16
C LYS A 349 -31.47 4.15 -12.44
N SER A 350 -32.21 5.19 -12.73
CA SER A 350 -32.03 6.52 -12.11
C SER A 350 -32.30 6.51 -10.61
N GLY A 351 -33.32 5.80 -10.14
CA GLY A 351 -33.61 5.65 -8.71
C GLY A 351 -32.51 4.88 -7.96
N THR A 352 -32.00 3.81 -8.56
CA THR A 352 -30.90 3.01 -8.01
C THR A 352 -29.60 3.83 -7.90
N LEU A 353 -29.26 4.60 -8.93
CA LEU A 353 -28.08 5.47 -8.91
C LEU A 353 -28.21 6.60 -7.89
N ALA A 354 -29.38 7.22 -7.76
CA ALA A 354 -29.64 8.24 -6.75
C ALA A 354 -29.47 7.67 -5.32
N GLN A 355 -29.99 6.47 -5.07
CA GLN A 355 -29.82 5.81 -3.77
C GLN A 355 -28.36 5.46 -3.48
N LEU A 356 -27.61 4.93 -4.48
CA LEU A 356 -26.18 4.65 -4.35
C LEU A 356 -25.42 5.95 -4.02
N ASP A 357 -25.70 7.02 -4.73
CA ASP A 357 -25.05 8.32 -4.53
C ASP A 357 -25.29 8.83 -3.11
N GLU A 358 -26.54 8.84 -2.65
CA GLU A 358 -26.91 9.32 -1.32
C GLU A 358 -26.28 8.47 -0.19
N THR A 359 -26.33 7.14 -0.32
CA THR A 359 -25.95 6.25 0.79
C THR A 359 -24.47 5.90 0.86
N GLU A 360 -23.78 5.85 -0.26
CA GLU A 360 -22.39 5.35 -0.33
C GLU A 360 -21.39 6.37 -0.88
N LEU A 361 -21.75 7.16 -1.89
CA LEU A 361 -20.78 8.00 -2.60
C LEU A 361 -20.68 9.41 -2.02
N THR A 362 -21.80 10.10 -1.84
CA THR A 362 -21.84 11.44 -1.23
C THR A 362 -21.16 11.49 0.15
N PRO A 363 -21.34 10.51 1.06
CA PRO A 363 -20.60 10.47 2.32
C PRO A 363 -19.08 10.42 2.14
N ARG A 364 -18.55 9.78 1.09
CA ARG A 364 -17.13 9.76 0.79
C ARG A 364 -16.61 11.09 0.29
N ILE A 365 -17.35 11.74 -0.61
CA ILE A 365 -17.03 13.08 -1.11
C ILE A 365 -17.03 14.09 0.04
N ASN A 366 -18.03 14.03 0.92
CA ASN A 366 -18.14 14.91 2.09
C ASN A 366 -17.01 14.71 3.11
N ARG A 367 -16.44 13.51 3.20
CA ARG A 367 -15.23 13.26 4.00
C ARG A 367 -13.93 13.70 3.30
N GLY A 368 -14.00 14.23 2.09
CA GLY A 368 -12.83 14.64 1.31
C GLY A 368 -11.99 13.45 0.84
N GLU A 369 -12.60 12.28 0.56
CA GLU A 369 -11.89 11.13 0.02
C GLU A 369 -11.71 11.25 -1.49
N ALA A 370 -12.66 11.82 -2.20
CA ALA A 370 -12.59 12.10 -3.64
C ALA A 370 -13.20 13.47 -3.94
N GLN A 371 -12.81 14.05 -5.07
CA GLN A 371 -13.42 15.28 -5.59
C GLN A 371 -14.79 15.00 -6.24
N ALA A 372 -14.87 13.91 -6.99
CA ALA A 372 -16.09 13.43 -7.63
C ALA A 372 -16.03 11.91 -7.81
N ILE A 373 -17.20 11.29 -7.78
CA ILE A 373 -17.36 9.86 -8.09
C ILE A 373 -18.57 9.78 -9.02
N ASN A 374 -18.41 9.12 -10.16
CA ASN A 374 -19.49 8.84 -11.10
C ASN A 374 -19.63 7.33 -11.25
N VAL A 375 -20.87 6.86 -11.18
CA VAL A 375 -21.18 5.43 -11.35
C VAL A 375 -22.30 5.32 -12.39
N ASP A 376 -22.16 4.39 -13.29
CA ASP A 376 -23.18 3.99 -14.23
C ASP A 376 -23.29 2.47 -14.29
N PHE A 377 -24.45 1.95 -14.67
CA PHE A 377 -24.63 0.53 -14.91
C PHE A 377 -25.59 0.26 -16.06
N ALA A 378 -25.37 -0.85 -16.74
CA ALA A 378 -26.19 -1.31 -17.86
C ALA A 378 -26.24 -2.85 -17.87
N ALA A 379 -27.15 -3.41 -18.64
CA ALA A 379 -27.10 -4.83 -18.94
C ALA A 379 -25.78 -5.17 -19.64
N LYS A 380 -25.08 -6.20 -19.16
CA LYS A 380 -23.74 -6.57 -19.66
C LYS A 380 -23.66 -6.72 -21.17
N ASP A 381 -24.69 -7.29 -21.79
CA ASP A 381 -24.73 -7.53 -23.24
C ASP A 381 -25.88 -6.71 -23.91
N GLY A 382 -26.25 -5.58 -23.32
CA GLY A 382 -27.32 -4.72 -23.82
C GLY A 382 -28.73 -5.22 -23.54
N ASN A 383 -28.93 -6.50 -23.25
CA ASN A 383 -30.22 -7.11 -22.95
C ASN A 383 -30.16 -7.92 -21.64
N TYR A 384 -30.74 -7.35 -20.58
CA TYR A 384 -30.75 -7.96 -19.25
C TYR A 384 -31.53 -9.29 -19.21
N ASN A 385 -32.63 -9.38 -19.96
CA ASN A 385 -33.47 -10.57 -19.98
C ASN A 385 -32.72 -11.81 -20.47
N MET A 386 -31.71 -11.61 -21.32
CA MET A 386 -30.83 -12.69 -21.82
C MET A 386 -29.63 -12.95 -20.92
N SER A 387 -28.92 -11.90 -20.52
CA SER A 387 -27.66 -12.03 -19.79
C SER A 387 -27.86 -12.28 -18.29
N LYS A 388 -28.95 -11.77 -17.68
CA LYS A 388 -29.17 -11.71 -16.22
C LYS A 388 -27.98 -11.11 -15.46
N ALA A 389 -27.20 -10.27 -16.12
CA ALA A 389 -26.00 -9.66 -15.61
C ALA A 389 -25.97 -8.16 -15.90
N ILE A 390 -25.47 -7.40 -14.95
CA ILE A 390 -25.19 -5.98 -15.12
C ILE A 390 -23.68 -5.75 -15.18
N GLN A 391 -23.28 -4.73 -15.93
CA GLN A 391 -21.95 -4.18 -15.92
C GLN A 391 -22.01 -2.83 -15.23
N VAL A 392 -21.17 -2.63 -14.20
CA VAL A 392 -21.08 -1.39 -13.46
C VAL A 392 -19.77 -0.71 -13.84
N THR A 393 -19.86 0.57 -14.22
CA THR A 393 -18.69 1.41 -14.50
C THR A 393 -18.54 2.42 -13.38
N VAL A 394 -17.33 2.56 -12.86
CA VAL A 394 -17.02 3.48 -11.76
C VAL A 394 -15.87 4.39 -12.19
N GLU A 395 -16.12 5.69 -12.13
CA GLU A 395 -15.13 6.72 -12.39
C GLU A 395 -14.88 7.52 -11.13
N VAL A 396 -13.63 7.66 -10.74
CA VAL A 396 -13.24 8.38 -9.51
C VAL A 396 -12.26 9.48 -9.87
N LEU A 397 -12.59 10.70 -9.47
CA LEU A 397 -11.67 11.83 -9.52
C LEU A 397 -11.08 12.04 -8.12
N PRO A 398 -9.83 11.57 -7.85
CA PRO A 398 -9.21 11.72 -6.55
C PRO A 398 -8.81 13.17 -6.27
N LEU A 399 -8.55 13.49 -5.00
CA LEU A 399 -7.91 14.74 -4.63
C LEU A 399 -6.42 14.67 -4.94
N SER A 400 -5.95 15.56 -5.80
CA SER A 400 -4.53 15.61 -6.15
C SER A 400 -3.75 16.46 -5.14
N PRO A 401 -2.65 15.93 -4.57
CA PRO A 401 -1.80 16.71 -3.67
C PRO A 401 -1.02 17.79 -4.44
N LEU A 402 -0.77 18.92 -3.79
CA LEU A 402 0.16 19.93 -4.29
C LEU A 402 1.59 19.39 -4.20
N ARG A 403 2.25 19.22 -5.35
CA ARG A 403 3.63 18.70 -5.42
C ARG A 403 4.69 19.79 -5.44
N GLU A 404 4.41 20.90 -6.11
CA GLU A 404 5.35 22.00 -6.31
C GLU A 404 4.66 23.36 -6.12
N ALA A 405 5.35 24.29 -5.48
CA ALA A 405 4.92 25.67 -5.35
C ALA A 405 6.07 26.58 -5.79
N TYR A 406 5.83 27.43 -6.77
CA TYR A 406 6.77 28.45 -7.23
C TYR A 406 6.41 29.76 -6.54
N ILE A 407 7.36 30.32 -5.78
CA ILE A 407 7.18 31.58 -5.04
C ILE A 407 8.08 32.62 -5.71
N GLU A 408 7.46 33.63 -6.32
CA GLU A 408 8.16 34.80 -6.83
C GLU A 408 8.08 35.93 -5.81
N THR A 409 9.22 36.51 -5.46
CA THR A 409 9.31 37.60 -4.51
C THR A 409 9.81 38.84 -5.22
N PHE A 410 9.01 39.92 -5.17
CA PHE A 410 9.37 41.21 -5.71
C PHE A 410 9.61 42.21 -4.57
N PHE A 411 10.75 42.85 -4.62
CA PHE A 411 11.01 43.98 -3.71
C PHE A 411 10.48 45.27 -4.37
N VAL A 412 9.56 45.90 -3.72
CA VAL A 412 8.99 47.18 -4.20
C VAL A 412 9.42 48.31 -3.28
N THR A 413 9.62 49.52 -3.82
CA THR A 413 10.01 50.69 -3.08
C THR A 413 8.83 51.37 -2.34
N SER A 414 7.60 50.99 -2.69
CA SER A 414 6.37 51.41 -2.01
C SER A 414 5.31 50.33 -2.16
N LEU A 415 4.49 50.16 -1.13
CA LEU A 415 3.25 49.38 -1.19
C LEU A 415 2.12 50.34 -1.59
N ASN A 416 1.42 50.03 -2.67
CA ASN A 416 0.23 50.74 -3.09
C ASN A 416 -0.98 50.34 -2.26
#